data_fbb12261390a00d1debd52a2d0690baa
#
_entry.id   fbb12261390a00d1debd52a2d0690baa
#
_cell.length_a   1.000
_cell.length_b   1.000
_cell.length_c   1.000
_cell.angle_alpha   90.00
_cell.angle_beta   90.00
_cell.angle_gamma   90.00
#
_symmetry.space_group_name_H-M   'P 1'
#
loop_
_entity.id
_entity.type
_entity.pdbx_description
1 polymer ?
#
loop_
_entity_poly.entity_id
_entity_poly.type
_entity_poly.pdbx_seq_one_letter_code
_entity_poly.pdbx_strand_id
1 'polypeptide(L)'
;MKKILKRSALVATALITGVVNVASATELEVTHWWTSGGEANAVAELAKAFDATGNKWVDGAIAGSGGVARPIIISRIIGGEPMGATQLNHGRQAEELIEAGLLLDLTDVADANGWKDVIYPRNLLDACTVDGRVYCAPVNIHSAQWLWLSHAAYETSGVAIPSNWDEFVAAGPALRANGIVPLAQGQQGWQTGLTFGVLATALVSEDAWYAVNRDKDAKVAGGSEYARVWKAFDDARKMAIGSNVGDWNMATNLVITGKAGGQIHGDWAQGEFSVAGSVAGTDYSCLPGLGNREILDTGGDAFYFPVQDDSDVEAAQKELAALLVSPAVQVAFNLKKGSLPIRGDIDMSTANDCMQKGLKILAGGNVLPSGDILLSPDTSNQINDLMTTFWSDMYMSAEDAQAKYAMIIASAD
;
A
#
# COMPACT_ATOMS: atom_id res chain seq x y z
N MET A 1 64.31 -67.24 -38.98
CA MET A 1 64.19 -66.25 -37.88
C MET A 1 63.23 -65.15 -38.31
N LYS A 2 61.94 -65.20 -37.85
CA LYS A 2 60.92 -64.23 -38.21
C LYS A 2 60.75 -63.20 -37.05
N LYS A 3 60.99 -61.93 -37.35
CA LYS A 3 60.73 -60.81 -36.40
C LYS A 3 59.26 -60.41 -36.44
N ILE A 4 58.64 -60.51 -35.31
CA ILE A 4 57.25 -60.04 -35.09
C ILE A 4 57.29 -58.61 -34.65
N LEU A 5 56.79 -57.67 -35.49
CA LEU A 5 56.55 -56.30 -35.10
C LEU A 5 55.21 -56.21 -34.28
N LYS A 6 55.28 -55.76 -33.03
CA LYS A 6 54.13 -55.38 -32.23
C LYS A 6 53.78 -53.94 -32.60
N ARG A 7 52.57 -53.74 -33.13
CA ARG A 7 51.96 -52.40 -33.27
C ARG A 7 51.24 -52.06 -31.97
N SER A 8 51.69 -51.03 -31.27
CA SER A 8 51.00 -50.46 -30.14
C SER A 8 49.97 -49.42 -30.64
N ALA A 9 48.68 -49.62 -30.41
CA ALA A 9 47.63 -48.65 -30.68
C ALA A 9 47.54 -47.71 -29.49
N LEU A 10 47.84 -46.44 -29.68
CA LEU A 10 47.50 -45.37 -28.71
C LEU A 10 46.01 -45.04 -28.83
N VAL A 11 45.24 -45.32 -27.78
CA VAL A 11 43.88 -44.83 -27.65
C VAL A 11 43.98 -43.44 -27.00
N ALA A 12 43.69 -42.37 -27.77
CA ALA A 12 43.59 -41.05 -27.27
C ALA A 12 42.17 -40.85 -26.70
N THR A 13 42.04 -40.86 -25.36
CA THR A 13 40.79 -40.51 -24.66
C THR A 13 40.67 -39.00 -24.66
N ALA A 14 39.80 -38.46 -25.49
CA ALA A 14 39.42 -37.02 -25.44
C ALA A 14 38.54 -36.79 -24.20
N LEU A 15 39.09 -36.14 -23.18
CA LEU A 15 38.32 -35.58 -22.09
C LEU A 15 37.55 -34.35 -22.62
N ILE A 16 36.26 -34.51 -22.85
CA ILE A 16 35.35 -33.38 -23.05
C ILE A 16 35.09 -32.77 -21.66
N THR A 17 35.83 -31.73 -21.31
CA THR A 17 35.51 -30.86 -20.19
C THR A 17 34.32 -30.03 -20.60
N GLY A 18 33.12 -30.47 -20.24
CA GLY A 18 31.95 -29.64 -20.30
C GLY A 18 32.15 -28.46 -19.34
N VAL A 19 32.27 -27.26 -19.86
CA VAL A 19 32.20 -26.04 -19.09
C VAL A 19 30.75 -25.93 -18.66
N VAL A 20 30.45 -26.32 -17.43
CA VAL A 20 29.18 -25.96 -16.78
C VAL A 20 29.29 -24.45 -16.54
N ASN A 21 28.68 -23.66 -17.40
CA ASN A 21 28.38 -22.27 -17.06
C ASN A 21 27.45 -22.31 -15.86
N VAL A 22 27.97 -22.14 -14.67
CA VAL A 22 27.20 -21.79 -13.51
C VAL A 22 26.75 -20.36 -13.79
N ALA A 23 25.51 -20.17 -14.23
CA ALA A 23 24.92 -18.83 -14.28
C ALA A 23 25.08 -18.24 -12.87
N SER A 24 25.83 -17.16 -12.75
CA SER A 24 25.90 -16.41 -11.50
C SER A 24 24.52 -15.86 -11.21
N ALA A 25 24.06 -15.98 -9.97
CA ALA A 25 22.81 -15.36 -9.54
C ALA A 25 22.91 -13.85 -9.78
N THR A 26 21.93 -13.28 -10.47
CA THR A 26 21.85 -11.82 -10.65
C THR A 26 21.32 -11.19 -9.36
N GLU A 27 22.13 -10.29 -8.77
CA GLU A 27 21.69 -9.52 -7.61
C GLU A 27 20.80 -8.35 -8.06
N LEU A 28 19.63 -8.19 -7.43
CA LEU A 28 18.71 -7.11 -7.71
C LEU A 28 18.44 -6.34 -6.43
N GLU A 29 18.92 -5.09 -6.34
CA GLU A 29 18.56 -4.20 -5.24
C GLU A 29 17.08 -3.80 -5.39
N VAL A 30 16.28 -4.06 -4.34
CA VAL A 30 14.86 -3.72 -4.32
C VAL A 30 14.60 -2.74 -3.20
N THR A 31 14.31 -1.48 -3.54
CA THR A 31 14.01 -0.43 -2.56
C THR A 31 12.52 -0.36 -2.25
N HIS A 32 12.24 -0.23 -0.97
CA HIS A 32 10.87 -0.11 -0.45
C HIS A 32 10.86 0.57 0.93
N TRP A 33 9.68 0.93 1.44
CA TRP A 33 9.53 1.51 2.77
C TRP A 33 8.79 0.61 3.77
N TRP A 34 8.64 -0.66 3.47
CA TRP A 34 7.99 -1.65 4.33
C TRP A 34 8.94 -2.12 5.43
N THR A 35 8.96 -1.41 6.56
CA THR A 35 9.93 -1.63 7.65
C THR A 35 9.29 -1.99 8.98
N SER A 36 7.96 -1.95 9.11
CA SER A 36 7.26 -2.44 10.30
C SER A 36 7.31 -3.96 10.40
N GLY A 37 6.96 -4.53 11.55
CA GLY A 37 7.01 -5.98 11.76
C GLY A 37 6.15 -6.78 10.78
N GLY A 38 4.92 -6.34 10.56
CA GLY A 38 4.00 -6.96 9.59
C GLY A 38 4.48 -6.81 8.15
N GLU A 39 4.97 -5.63 7.81
CA GLU A 39 5.48 -5.33 6.47
C GLU A 39 6.74 -6.13 6.12
N ALA A 40 7.71 -6.19 7.05
CA ALA A 40 8.93 -6.96 6.85
C ALA A 40 8.65 -8.46 6.62
N ASN A 41 7.68 -9.02 7.34
CA ASN A 41 7.24 -10.40 7.11
C ASN A 41 6.62 -10.60 5.72
N ALA A 42 5.92 -9.61 5.19
CA ALA A 42 5.36 -9.67 3.84
C ALA A 42 6.45 -9.60 2.77
N VAL A 43 7.40 -8.66 2.90
CA VAL A 43 8.55 -8.53 1.98
C VAL A 43 9.38 -9.80 1.94
N ALA A 44 9.55 -10.48 3.08
CA ALA A 44 10.28 -11.74 3.14
C ALA A 44 9.67 -12.82 2.22
N GLU A 45 8.35 -12.82 1.98
CA GLU A 45 7.73 -13.75 1.02
C GLU A 45 8.09 -13.38 -0.43
N LEU A 46 8.22 -12.08 -0.75
CA LEU A 46 8.67 -11.64 -2.08
C LEU A 46 10.13 -12.03 -2.32
N ALA A 47 11.00 -11.72 -1.36
CA ALA A 47 12.43 -12.05 -1.42
C ALA A 47 12.66 -13.56 -1.56
N LYS A 48 11.96 -14.36 -0.76
CA LYS A 48 11.99 -15.82 -0.83
C LYS A 48 11.56 -16.37 -2.19
N ALA A 49 10.50 -15.82 -2.75
CA ALA A 49 9.99 -16.23 -4.05
C ALA A 49 10.98 -15.86 -5.16
N PHE A 50 11.57 -14.67 -5.11
CA PHE A 50 12.56 -14.22 -6.08
C PHE A 50 13.89 -15.00 -5.98
N ASP A 51 14.40 -15.24 -4.76
CA ASP A 51 15.60 -16.05 -4.56
C ASP A 51 15.42 -17.50 -5.08
N ALA A 52 14.18 -18.01 -5.05
CA ALA A 52 13.87 -19.35 -5.58
C ALA A 52 13.95 -19.45 -7.12
N THR A 53 13.97 -18.33 -7.85
CA THR A 53 14.17 -18.31 -9.30
C THR A 53 15.65 -18.51 -9.69
N GLY A 54 16.57 -18.38 -8.74
CA GLY A 54 18.01 -18.43 -8.95
C GLY A 54 18.67 -17.04 -8.98
N ASN A 55 17.89 -15.98 -8.93
CA ASN A 55 18.36 -14.61 -8.70
C ASN A 55 18.56 -14.34 -7.21
N LYS A 56 18.97 -13.13 -6.86
CA LYS A 56 19.22 -12.74 -5.48
C LYS A 56 18.55 -11.41 -5.14
N TRP A 57 17.64 -11.42 -4.20
CA TRP A 57 17.07 -10.21 -3.60
C TRP A 57 18.12 -9.52 -2.72
N VAL A 58 18.38 -8.24 -2.99
CA VAL A 58 19.17 -7.37 -2.13
C VAL A 58 18.23 -6.33 -1.53
N ASP A 59 18.01 -6.42 -0.22
CA ASP A 59 17.05 -5.60 0.48
C ASP A 59 17.51 -4.14 0.59
N GLY A 60 16.73 -3.23 0.01
CA GLY A 60 16.96 -1.79 0.00
C GLY A 60 15.94 -1.01 0.85
N ALA A 61 15.54 -1.54 2.01
CA ALA A 61 14.54 -0.92 2.88
C ALA A 61 14.92 0.48 3.35
N ILE A 62 14.02 1.46 3.19
CA ILE A 62 14.17 2.84 3.63
C ILE A 62 13.10 3.16 4.68
N ALA A 63 13.52 3.35 5.92
CA ALA A 63 12.61 3.67 7.03
C ALA A 63 12.02 5.08 6.91
N GLY A 64 10.82 5.29 7.46
CA GLY A 64 10.14 6.59 7.49
C GLY A 64 8.95 6.70 6.55
N SER A 65 8.43 5.58 6.08
CA SER A 65 7.30 5.48 5.15
C SER A 65 7.57 6.13 3.78
N GLY A 66 6.60 6.13 2.88
CA GLY A 66 6.73 6.68 1.53
C GLY A 66 7.09 8.17 1.49
N GLY A 67 6.75 8.95 2.52
CA GLY A 67 7.11 10.37 2.61
C GLY A 67 8.62 10.63 2.67
N VAL A 68 9.38 9.71 3.27
CA VAL A 68 10.86 9.77 3.33
C VAL A 68 11.47 9.00 2.15
N ALA A 69 10.97 7.82 1.84
CA ALA A 69 11.58 6.94 0.85
C ALA A 69 11.46 7.47 -0.58
N ARG A 70 10.28 7.96 -0.99
CA ARG A 70 10.02 8.42 -2.38
C ARG A 70 10.99 9.49 -2.89
N PRO A 71 11.25 10.59 -2.17
CA PRO A 71 12.22 11.58 -2.62
C PRO A 71 13.63 11.00 -2.81
N ILE A 72 14.05 10.08 -1.93
CA ILE A 72 15.35 9.39 -2.03
C ILE A 72 15.39 8.51 -3.28
N ILE A 73 14.35 7.71 -3.51
CA ILE A 73 14.22 6.81 -4.67
C ILE A 73 14.27 7.62 -5.96
N ILE A 74 13.42 8.64 -6.09
CA ILE A 74 13.34 9.49 -7.28
C ILE A 74 14.68 10.19 -7.53
N SER A 75 15.32 10.72 -6.49
CA SER A 75 16.62 11.38 -6.59
C SER A 75 17.71 10.43 -7.09
N ARG A 76 17.74 9.18 -6.63
CA ARG A 76 18.69 8.16 -7.11
C ARG A 76 18.48 7.84 -8.59
N ILE A 77 17.23 7.66 -9.02
CA ILE A 77 16.89 7.36 -10.43
C ILE A 77 17.33 8.51 -11.33
N ILE A 78 16.95 9.75 -11.00
CA ILE A 78 17.31 10.96 -11.78
C ILE A 78 18.83 11.19 -11.74
N GLY A 79 19.48 10.89 -10.62
CA GLY A 79 20.93 11.05 -10.43
C GLY A 79 21.79 10.02 -11.15
N GLY A 80 21.20 9.02 -11.82
CA GLY A 80 21.93 7.97 -12.56
C GLY A 80 22.50 6.87 -11.67
N GLU A 81 21.99 6.71 -10.45
CA GLU A 81 22.33 5.63 -9.51
C GLU A 81 21.06 4.81 -9.17
N PRO A 82 20.35 4.27 -10.19
CA PRO A 82 19.10 3.58 -9.96
C PRO A 82 19.31 2.25 -9.23
N MET A 83 18.30 1.82 -8.49
CA MET A 83 18.14 0.48 -7.96
C MET A 83 17.59 -0.46 -9.05
N GLY A 84 17.63 -1.77 -8.80
CA GLY A 84 17.07 -2.75 -9.74
C GLY A 84 15.53 -2.72 -9.79
N ALA A 85 14.88 -2.55 -8.64
CA ALA A 85 13.44 -2.38 -8.56
C ALA A 85 13.09 -1.45 -7.41
N THR A 86 11.94 -0.78 -7.47
CA THR A 86 11.50 0.11 -6.40
C THR A 86 10.00 0.07 -6.19
N GLN A 87 9.57 0.13 -4.94
CA GLN A 87 8.19 0.40 -4.57
C GLN A 87 7.85 1.87 -4.83
N LEU A 88 6.70 2.10 -5.46
CA LEU A 88 5.94 3.35 -5.44
C LEU A 88 4.45 2.99 -5.34
N ASN A 89 3.57 3.97 -5.16
CA ASN A 89 2.16 3.72 -5.37
C ASN A 89 1.88 3.76 -6.88
N HIS A 90 0.95 2.94 -7.38
CA HIS A 90 0.51 3.05 -8.75
C HIS A 90 -0.28 4.34 -8.97
N GLY A 91 -0.28 4.85 -10.21
CA GLY A 91 -0.88 6.13 -10.56
C GLY A 91 0.15 7.18 -10.94
N ARG A 92 -0.14 8.45 -10.64
CA ARG A 92 0.63 9.60 -11.15
C ARG A 92 2.01 9.80 -10.51
N GLN A 93 2.37 9.06 -9.46
CA GLN A 93 3.65 9.24 -8.74
C GLN A 93 4.90 8.99 -9.59
N ALA A 94 4.82 8.14 -10.62
CA ALA A 94 5.91 7.81 -11.51
C ALA A 94 5.86 8.53 -12.87
N GLU A 95 4.88 9.41 -13.09
CA GLU A 95 4.58 10.06 -14.38
C GLU A 95 5.82 10.74 -14.96
N GLU A 96 6.49 11.60 -14.18
CA GLU A 96 7.70 12.32 -14.62
C GLU A 96 8.87 11.36 -14.97
N LEU A 97 9.02 10.25 -14.25
CA LEU A 97 10.05 9.25 -14.52
C LEU A 97 9.76 8.48 -15.82
N ILE A 98 8.48 8.21 -16.10
CA ILE A 98 8.04 7.57 -17.35
C ILE A 98 8.27 8.50 -18.52
N GLU A 99 7.86 9.77 -18.42
CA GLU A 99 8.06 10.80 -19.45
C GLU A 99 9.55 11.02 -19.76
N ALA A 100 10.39 10.94 -18.75
CA ALA A 100 11.86 11.03 -18.91
C ALA A 100 12.49 9.76 -19.48
N GLY A 101 11.73 8.67 -19.69
CA GLY A 101 12.23 7.40 -20.23
C GLY A 101 13.15 6.65 -19.24
N LEU A 102 12.99 6.88 -17.94
CA LEU A 102 13.83 6.30 -16.89
C LEU A 102 13.30 4.96 -16.34
N LEU A 103 12.11 4.54 -16.76
CA LEU A 103 11.47 3.30 -16.30
C LEU A 103 11.29 2.31 -17.44
N LEU A 104 11.47 1.04 -17.11
CA LEU A 104 11.39 -0.10 -18.03
C LEU A 104 9.94 -0.31 -18.48
N ASP A 105 9.74 -0.51 -19.79
CA ASP A 105 8.48 -0.96 -20.38
C ASP A 105 8.29 -2.45 -20.11
N LEU A 106 7.21 -2.78 -19.40
CA LEU A 106 6.82 -4.15 -19.02
C LEU A 106 5.72 -4.73 -19.90
N THR A 107 5.38 -4.09 -21.03
CA THR A 107 4.23 -4.51 -21.85
C THR A 107 4.37 -5.95 -22.33
N ASP A 108 5.58 -6.38 -22.68
CA ASP A 108 5.89 -7.76 -23.07
C ASP A 108 5.64 -8.76 -21.93
N VAL A 109 6.04 -8.39 -20.71
CA VAL A 109 5.78 -9.20 -19.50
C VAL A 109 4.29 -9.28 -19.20
N ALA A 110 3.59 -8.14 -19.28
CA ALA A 110 2.15 -8.06 -19.01
C ALA A 110 1.32 -8.90 -20.02
N ASP A 111 1.67 -8.82 -21.29
CA ASP A 111 1.00 -9.59 -22.34
C ASP A 111 1.31 -11.10 -22.24
N ALA A 112 2.58 -11.47 -21.97
CA ALA A 112 2.98 -12.88 -21.80
C ALA A 112 2.32 -13.56 -20.60
N ASN A 113 2.03 -12.80 -19.53
CA ASN A 113 1.42 -13.30 -18.29
C ASN A 113 -0.09 -13.01 -18.20
N GLY A 114 -0.72 -12.49 -19.24
CA GLY A 114 -2.17 -12.27 -19.33
C GLY A 114 -2.69 -11.29 -18.27
N TRP A 115 -1.92 -10.25 -17.89
CA TRP A 115 -2.29 -9.31 -16.83
C TRP A 115 -3.64 -8.65 -17.06
N LYS A 116 -4.02 -8.44 -18.34
CA LYS A 116 -5.32 -7.89 -18.73
C LYS A 116 -6.51 -8.73 -18.29
N ASP A 117 -6.30 -10.03 -18.11
CA ASP A 117 -7.36 -10.99 -17.78
C ASP A 117 -7.39 -11.34 -16.30
N VAL A 118 -6.27 -11.17 -15.59
CA VAL A 118 -6.12 -11.63 -14.21
C VAL A 118 -6.09 -10.50 -13.17
N ILE A 119 -5.69 -9.27 -13.54
CA ILE A 119 -5.66 -8.14 -12.61
C ILE A 119 -7.05 -7.54 -12.47
N TYR A 120 -7.51 -7.48 -11.21
CA TYR A 120 -8.82 -6.94 -10.83
C TYR A 120 -8.73 -6.15 -9.50
N PRO A 121 -9.39 -4.98 -9.42
CA PRO A 121 -10.11 -4.30 -10.47
C PRO A 121 -9.19 -3.75 -11.56
N ARG A 122 -9.74 -3.51 -12.73
CA ARG A 122 -8.99 -3.14 -13.93
C ARG A 122 -8.18 -1.85 -13.79
N ASN A 123 -8.70 -0.89 -13.04
CA ASN A 123 -8.03 0.39 -12.80
C ASN A 123 -6.64 0.26 -12.18
N LEU A 124 -6.29 -0.87 -11.54
CA LEU A 124 -4.94 -1.14 -11.05
C LEU A 124 -3.92 -1.27 -12.21
N LEU A 125 -4.29 -1.99 -13.27
CA LEU A 125 -3.45 -2.10 -14.44
C LEU A 125 -3.48 -0.80 -15.28
N ASP A 126 -4.64 -0.15 -15.35
CA ASP A 126 -4.78 1.12 -16.07
C ASP A 126 -3.90 2.20 -15.41
N ALA A 127 -3.77 2.22 -14.07
CA ALA A 127 -2.88 3.11 -13.33
C ALA A 127 -1.38 2.83 -13.55
N CYS A 128 -1.03 1.62 -14.02
CA CYS A 128 0.33 1.26 -14.46
C CYS A 128 0.56 1.51 -15.96
N THR A 129 -0.45 1.98 -16.70
CA THR A 129 -0.43 2.06 -18.18
C THR A 129 -0.40 3.52 -18.61
N VAL A 130 0.65 3.92 -19.33
CA VAL A 130 0.81 5.24 -19.94
C VAL A 130 1.00 5.05 -21.45
N ASP A 131 0.24 5.75 -22.28
CA ASP A 131 0.27 5.65 -23.75
C ASP A 131 0.19 4.21 -24.29
N GLY A 132 -0.58 3.36 -23.60
CA GLY A 132 -0.80 1.97 -23.96
C GLY A 132 0.35 1.02 -23.58
N ARG A 133 1.35 1.49 -22.85
CA ARG A 133 2.49 0.70 -22.33
C ARG A 133 2.41 0.55 -20.83
N VAL A 134 2.80 -0.62 -20.32
CA VAL A 134 2.78 -0.95 -18.90
C VAL A 134 4.14 -0.65 -18.28
N TYR A 135 4.18 0.15 -17.22
CA TYR A 135 5.41 0.57 -16.55
C TYR A 135 5.54 0.11 -15.10
N CYS A 136 4.52 -0.52 -14.53
CA CYS A 136 4.61 -1.08 -13.19
C CYS A 136 3.90 -2.44 -13.05
N ALA A 137 4.35 -3.19 -12.05
CA ALA A 137 3.67 -4.40 -11.59
C ALA A 137 2.90 -4.07 -10.31
N PRO A 138 1.56 -4.00 -10.31
CA PRO A 138 0.80 -3.82 -9.08
C PRO A 138 0.98 -5.03 -8.17
N VAL A 139 1.03 -4.82 -6.85
CA VAL A 139 1.33 -5.88 -5.88
C VAL A 139 0.14 -6.19 -4.99
N ASN A 140 -0.61 -5.17 -4.62
CA ASN A 140 -1.75 -5.29 -3.71
C ASN A 140 -2.80 -4.21 -3.96
N ILE A 141 -3.93 -4.38 -3.31
CA ILE A 141 -4.89 -3.31 -3.05
C ILE A 141 -4.70 -2.92 -1.59
N HIS A 142 -4.23 -1.70 -1.37
CA HIS A 142 -4.20 -1.06 -0.06
C HIS A 142 -5.47 -0.25 0.12
N SER A 143 -6.44 -0.79 0.83
CA SER A 143 -7.60 0.01 1.22
C SER A 143 -7.33 0.73 2.54
N ALA A 144 -7.42 2.06 2.50
CA ALA A 144 -7.31 2.89 3.70
C ALA A 144 -8.57 2.90 4.57
N GLN A 145 -9.69 2.36 4.09
CA GLN A 145 -11.07 2.61 4.53
C GLN A 145 -11.47 1.85 5.81
N TRP A 146 -10.58 1.74 6.81
CA TRP A 146 -10.85 0.92 7.99
C TRP A 146 -10.81 1.73 9.29
N LEU A 147 -11.74 1.38 10.21
CA LEU A 147 -11.65 1.71 11.63
C LEU A 147 -11.38 0.42 12.40
N TRP A 148 -10.19 0.34 12.99
CA TRP A 148 -9.74 -0.75 13.83
C TRP A 148 -10.12 -0.47 15.27
N LEU A 149 -10.73 -1.42 15.98
CA LEU A 149 -11.29 -1.24 17.32
C LEU A 149 -10.73 -2.27 18.30
N SER A 150 -10.26 -1.83 19.46
CA SER A 150 -9.72 -2.68 20.53
C SER A 150 -10.82 -3.22 21.43
N HIS A 151 -11.07 -4.53 21.44
CA HIS A 151 -12.06 -5.10 22.35
C HIS A 151 -11.73 -4.84 23.83
N ALA A 152 -10.43 -4.99 24.20
CA ALA A 152 -9.96 -4.75 25.57
C ALA A 152 -10.21 -3.30 26.06
N ALA A 153 -10.09 -2.31 25.17
CA ALA A 153 -10.35 -0.91 25.51
C ALA A 153 -11.84 -0.66 25.84
N TYR A 154 -12.75 -1.24 25.05
CA TYR A 154 -14.21 -1.10 25.27
C TYR A 154 -14.68 -1.90 26.49
N GLU A 155 -14.15 -3.11 26.69
CA GLU A 155 -14.43 -3.90 27.89
C GLU A 155 -13.99 -3.15 29.17
N THR A 156 -12.77 -2.62 29.18
CA THR A 156 -12.25 -1.81 30.29
C THR A 156 -13.10 -0.57 30.57
N SER A 157 -13.62 0.05 29.51
CA SER A 157 -14.44 1.27 29.62
C SER A 157 -15.91 0.99 29.92
N GLY A 158 -16.35 -0.28 29.92
CA GLY A 158 -17.72 -0.67 30.21
C GLY A 158 -18.73 -0.19 29.15
N VAL A 159 -18.31 0.03 27.92
CA VAL A 159 -19.15 0.46 26.81
C VAL A 159 -19.11 -0.53 25.65
N ALA A 160 -20.16 -0.56 24.85
CA ALA A 160 -20.25 -1.43 23.69
C ALA A 160 -19.18 -1.07 22.64
N ILE A 161 -18.73 -2.08 21.90
CA ILE A 161 -17.87 -1.87 20.73
C ILE A 161 -18.71 -1.16 19.66
N PRO A 162 -18.24 -0.02 19.10
CA PRO A 162 -18.98 0.71 18.08
C PRO A 162 -19.18 -0.09 16.80
N SER A 163 -20.29 0.15 16.12
CA SER A 163 -20.61 -0.42 14.81
C SER A 163 -20.47 0.59 13.65
N ASN A 164 -20.30 1.88 13.98
CA ASN A 164 -20.18 2.97 13.02
C ASN A 164 -19.40 4.16 13.63
N TRP A 165 -19.12 5.16 12.79
CA TRP A 165 -18.38 6.37 13.19
C TRP A 165 -19.05 7.15 14.32
N ASP A 166 -20.38 7.33 14.28
CA ASP A 166 -21.09 8.14 15.28
C ASP A 166 -21.04 7.47 16.66
N GLU A 167 -21.21 6.16 16.72
CA GLU A 167 -21.06 5.38 17.95
C GLU A 167 -19.62 5.42 18.46
N PHE A 168 -18.63 5.40 17.56
CA PHE A 168 -17.22 5.53 17.92
C PHE A 168 -16.94 6.87 18.59
N VAL A 169 -17.42 7.97 18.02
CA VAL A 169 -17.32 9.32 18.62
C VAL A 169 -18.02 9.37 19.97
N ALA A 170 -19.23 8.80 20.07
CA ALA A 170 -20.01 8.78 21.31
C ALA A 170 -19.33 7.99 22.45
N ALA A 171 -18.53 6.98 22.14
CA ALA A 171 -17.76 6.21 23.12
C ALA A 171 -16.54 6.96 23.69
N GLY A 172 -16.09 8.01 23.00
CA GLY A 172 -14.87 8.76 23.35
C GLY A 172 -14.77 9.24 24.80
N PRO A 173 -15.81 9.87 25.38
CA PRO A 173 -15.78 10.30 26.79
C PRO A 173 -15.58 9.15 27.79
N ALA A 174 -16.20 7.99 27.56
CA ALA A 174 -16.03 6.82 28.44
C ALA A 174 -14.62 6.24 28.36
N LEU A 175 -14.04 6.16 27.17
CA LEU A 175 -12.63 5.75 26.98
C LEU A 175 -11.70 6.69 27.74
N ARG A 176 -11.87 8.01 27.59
CA ARG A 176 -11.04 9.00 28.31
C ARG A 176 -11.16 8.91 29.82
N ALA A 177 -12.36 8.68 30.35
CA ALA A 177 -12.59 8.52 31.77
C ALA A 177 -11.80 7.35 32.38
N ASN A 178 -11.43 6.37 31.55
CA ASN A 178 -10.62 5.22 31.92
C ASN A 178 -9.13 5.37 31.50
N GLY A 179 -8.70 6.57 31.09
CA GLY A 179 -7.31 6.85 30.71
C GLY A 179 -6.92 6.27 29.35
N ILE A 180 -7.92 5.88 28.53
CA ILE A 180 -7.72 5.31 27.20
C ILE A 180 -7.86 6.42 26.15
N VAL A 181 -6.92 6.50 25.21
CA VAL A 181 -6.99 7.42 24.06
C VAL A 181 -8.12 6.96 23.13
N PRO A 182 -9.13 7.79 22.82
CA PRO A 182 -10.20 7.31 21.95
C PRO A 182 -9.73 6.93 20.54
N LEU A 183 -8.92 7.78 19.90
CA LEU A 183 -8.37 7.54 18.55
C LEU A 183 -6.84 7.56 18.60
N ALA A 184 -6.22 6.44 18.25
CA ALA A 184 -4.77 6.39 18.03
C ALA A 184 -4.42 7.01 16.68
N GLN A 185 -3.43 7.90 16.67
CA GLN A 185 -2.95 8.61 15.48
C GLN A 185 -1.45 8.83 15.58
N GLY A 186 -0.69 8.47 14.56
CA GLY A 186 0.73 8.83 14.47
C GLY A 186 0.91 10.27 13.99
N GLN A 187 2.11 10.81 14.21
CA GLN A 187 2.41 12.24 13.97
C GLN A 187 2.91 12.52 12.53
N GLN A 188 3.07 11.51 11.68
CA GLN A 188 3.47 11.72 10.29
C GLN A 188 2.32 12.37 9.50
N GLY A 189 2.62 13.43 8.73
CA GLY A 189 1.61 14.25 8.04
C GLY A 189 0.67 13.47 7.11
N TRP A 190 1.17 12.44 6.41
CA TRP A 190 0.34 11.60 5.54
C TRP A 190 -0.81 10.88 6.28
N GLN A 191 -0.66 10.60 7.58
CA GLN A 191 -1.71 9.94 8.36
C GLN A 191 -2.91 10.84 8.61
N THR A 192 -2.71 12.16 8.68
CA THR A 192 -3.82 13.12 8.79
C THR A 192 -4.59 13.23 7.48
N GLY A 193 -3.88 13.24 6.36
CA GLY A 193 -4.49 13.18 5.02
C GLY A 193 -5.29 11.90 4.82
N LEU A 194 -4.73 10.74 5.21
CA LEU A 194 -5.42 9.46 5.18
C LEU A 194 -6.70 9.51 6.02
N THR A 195 -6.66 9.99 7.25
CA THR A 195 -7.83 10.10 8.12
C THR A 195 -8.94 10.96 7.48
N PHE A 196 -8.59 12.09 6.87
CA PHE A 196 -9.54 12.92 6.14
C PHE A 196 -10.14 12.18 4.93
N GLY A 197 -9.30 11.54 4.12
CA GLY A 197 -9.74 10.77 2.94
C GLY A 197 -10.71 9.64 3.29
N VAL A 198 -10.44 8.93 4.38
CA VAL A 198 -11.32 7.87 4.90
C VAL A 198 -12.66 8.43 5.35
N LEU A 199 -12.66 9.54 6.09
CA LEU A 199 -13.89 10.22 6.50
C LEU A 199 -14.69 10.74 5.29
N ALA A 200 -14.01 11.31 4.29
CA ALA A 200 -14.67 11.75 3.07
C ALA A 200 -15.34 10.57 2.34
N THR A 201 -14.59 9.49 2.10
CA THR A 201 -15.13 8.29 1.44
C THR A 201 -16.32 7.67 2.19
N ALA A 202 -16.30 7.69 3.53
CA ALA A 202 -17.34 7.10 4.36
C ALA A 202 -18.59 7.97 4.48
N LEU A 203 -18.48 9.31 4.41
CA LEU A 203 -19.52 10.24 4.83
C LEU A 203 -20.15 11.04 3.68
N VAL A 204 -19.53 11.10 2.49
CA VAL A 204 -20.16 11.77 1.34
C VAL A 204 -20.77 10.76 0.38
N SER A 205 -21.70 11.22 -0.46
CA SER A 205 -22.21 10.43 -1.58
C SER A 205 -21.09 10.14 -2.60
N GLU A 206 -21.26 9.08 -3.39
CA GLU A 206 -20.31 8.74 -4.45
C GLU A 206 -20.21 9.84 -5.50
N ASP A 207 -21.36 10.44 -5.85
CA ASP A 207 -21.41 11.57 -6.78
C ASP A 207 -20.60 12.77 -6.26
N ALA A 208 -20.74 13.11 -4.97
CA ALA A 208 -19.95 14.19 -4.35
C ALA A 208 -18.47 13.85 -4.27
N TRP A 209 -18.14 12.59 -4.02
CA TRP A 209 -16.75 12.12 -4.00
C TRP A 209 -16.10 12.26 -5.38
N TYR A 210 -16.75 11.81 -6.47
CA TYR A 210 -16.25 11.97 -7.84
C TYR A 210 -16.21 13.43 -8.28
N ALA A 211 -17.24 14.22 -7.95
CA ALA A 211 -17.27 15.64 -8.27
C ALA A 211 -16.02 16.37 -7.75
N VAL A 212 -15.57 16.06 -6.53
CA VAL A 212 -14.37 16.67 -5.95
C VAL A 212 -13.08 16.07 -6.48
N ASN A 213 -12.95 14.74 -6.43
CA ASN A 213 -11.65 14.10 -6.71
C ASN A 213 -11.37 13.97 -8.22
N ARG A 214 -12.38 13.72 -9.04
CA ARG A 214 -12.25 13.60 -10.50
C ARG A 214 -12.51 14.92 -11.22
N ASP A 215 -13.66 15.56 -10.89
CA ASP A 215 -14.18 16.69 -11.68
C ASP A 215 -13.71 18.06 -11.12
N LYS A 216 -13.01 18.07 -9.97
CA LYS A 216 -12.43 19.27 -9.32
C LYS A 216 -13.49 20.33 -8.98
N ASP A 217 -14.70 19.91 -8.61
CA ASP A 217 -15.81 20.81 -8.29
C ASP A 217 -15.63 21.45 -6.90
N ALA A 218 -15.09 22.64 -6.88
CA ALA A 218 -14.88 23.43 -5.67
C ALA A 218 -16.19 23.81 -4.95
N LYS A 219 -17.34 23.86 -5.64
CA LYS A 219 -18.62 24.16 -5.00
C LYS A 219 -19.07 22.97 -4.16
N VAL A 220 -18.87 21.73 -4.67
CA VAL A 220 -19.14 20.50 -3.93
C VAL A 220 -18.16 20.39 -2.76
N ALA A 221 -16.87 20.68 -2.96
CA ALA A 221 -15.88 20.69 -1.88
C ALA A 221 -16.22 21.70 -0.76
N GLY A 222 -16.80 22.85 -1.10
CA GLY A 222 -17.32 23.85 -0.14
C GLY A 222 -18.75 23.57 0.33
N GLY A 223 -19.39 22.49 -0.11
CA GLY A 223 -20.79 22.16 0.15
C GLY A 223 -21.04 21.44 1.48
N SER A 224 -22.32 21.17 1.75
CA SER A 224 -22.77 20.59 3.03
C SER A 224 -22.28 19.18 3.31
N GLU A 225 -22.06 18.34 2.28
CA GLU A 225 -21.53 17.00 2.47
C GLU A 225 -20.10 17.05 3.00
N TYR A 226 -19.25 17.88 2.41
CA TYR A 226 -17.88 18.07 2.90
C TYR A 226 -17.82 18.84 4.21
N ALA A 227 -18.80 19.71 4.53
CA ALA A 227 -18.92 20.31 5.87
C ALA A 227 -19.07 19.23 6.97
N ARG A 228 -19.80 18.15 6.71
CA ARG A 228 -19.89 16.99 7.64
C ARG A 228 -18.54 16.29 7.78
N VAL A 229 -17.78 16.15 6.68
CA VAL A 229 -16.42 15.57 6.72
C VAL A 229 -15.49 16.41 7.58
N TRP A 230 -15.49 17.74 7.39
CA TRP A 230 -14.64 18.64 8.17
C TRP A 230 -15.02 18.64 9.66
N LYS A 231 -16.33 18.55 9.97
CA LYS A 231 -16.76 18.35 11.35
C LYS A 231 -16.27 17.01 11.94
N ALA A 232 -16.40 15.92 11.20
CA ALA A 232 -15.91 14.61 11.62
C ALA A 232 -14.38 14.59 11.80
N PHE A 233 -13.66 15.31 10.95
CA PHE A 233 -12.21 15.46 11.05
C PHE A 233 -11.80 16.30 12.28
N ASP A 234 -12.59 17.31 12.64
CA ASP A 234 -12.45 18.06 13.88
C ASP A 234 -12.72 17.18 15.12
N ASP A 235 -13.74 16.33 15.06
CA ASP A 235 -14.01 15.36 16.12
C ASP A 235 -12.84 14.36 16.25
N ALA A 236 -12.30 13.85 15.11
CA ALA A 236 -11.16 12.94 15.08
C ALA A 236 -9.90 13.55 15.74
N ARG A 237 -9.50 14.78 15.37
CA ARG A 237 -8.33 15.43 15.99
C ARG A 237 -8.50 15.63 17.49
N LYS A 238 -9.72 15.96 17.95
CA LYS A 238 -10.02 16.06 19.39
C LYS A 238 -9.94 14.70 20.09
N MET A 239 -10.42 13.64 19.43
CA MET A 239 -10.34 12.26 19.97
C MET A 239 -8.89 11.75 20.03
N ALA A 240 -8.01 12.23 19.16
CA ALA A 240 -6.61 11.83 19.11
C ALA A 240 -5.71 12.56 20.13
N ILE A 241 -6.21 13.55 20.87
CA ILE A 241 -5.45 14.21 21.93
C ILE A 241 -4.96 13.17 22.94
N GLY A 242 -3.65 13.08 23.12
CA GLY A 242 -2.99 12.08 23.96
C GLY A 242 -2.38 10.90 23.18
N SER A 243 -2.61 10.81 21.87
CA SER A 243 -1.90 9.88 21.01
C SER A 243 -0.51 10.44 20.66
N ASN A 244 0.45 10.23 21.56
CA ASN A 244 1.80 10.80 21.44
C ASN A 244 2.78 9.77 20.88
N VAL A 245 2.52 9.29 19.67
CA VAL A 245 3.35 8.29 18.97
C VAL A 245 3.80 8.82 17.62
N GLY A 246 5.04 8.50 17.22
CA GLY A 246 5.63 9.02 16.00
C GLY A 246 5.08 8.37 14.74
N ASP A 247 4.96 7.06 14.74
CA ASP A 247 4.64 6.28 13.54
C ASP A 247 3.29 5.56 13.65
N TRP A 248 2.76 5.15 12.50
CA TRP A 248 1.46 4.49 12.38
C TRP A 248 1.39 3.14 13.10
N ASN A 249 2.45 2.32 13.02
CA ASN A 249 2.51 1.02 13.68
C ASN A 249 2.55 1.15 15.20
N MET A 250 3.13 2.24 15.72
CA MET A 250 3.07 2.57 17.14
C MET A 250 1.64 2.93 17.56
N ALA A 251 0.88 3.63 16.70
CA ALA A 251 -0.54 3.90 16.92
C ALA A 251 -1.36 2.61 16.90
N THR A 252 -1.10 1.70 15.95
CA THR A 252 -1.70 0.37 15.91
C THR A 252 -1.42 -0.41 17.19
N ASN A 253 -0.20 -0.32 17.72
CA ASN A 253 0.17 -0.99 18.98
C ASN A 253 -0.60 -0.43 20.21
N LEU A 254 -1.01 0.83 20.21
CA LEU A 254 -1.93 1.34 21.24
C LEU A 254 -3.29 0.64 21.20
N VAL A 255 -3.81 0.35 20.01
CA VAL A 255 -5.07 -0.41 19.82
C VAL A 255 -4.89 -1.86 20.27
N ILE A 256 -3.82 -2.53 19.81
CA ILE A 256 -3.47 -3.91 20.18
C ILE A 256 -3.39 -4.08 21.71
N THR A 257 -2.79 -3.12 22.40
CA THR A 257 -2.57 -3.18 23.85
C THR A 257 -3.71 -2.60 24.70
N GLY A 258 -4.84 -2.24 24.09
CA GLY A 258 -5.99 -1.66 24.78
C GLY A 258 -5.77 -0.25 25.31
N LYS A 259 -4.70 0.44 24.92
CA LYS A 259 -4.38 1.82 25.32
C LYS A 259 -5.09 2.86 24.45
N ALA A 260 -5.62 2.43 23.31
CA ALA A 260 -6.50 3.24 22.47
C ALA A 260 -7.77 2.48 22.11
N GLY A 261 -8.88 3.21 21.92
CA GLY A 261 -10.18 2.66 21.52
C GLY A 261 -10.18 2.19 20.07
N GLY A 262 -9.53 2.94 19.18
CA GLY A 262 -9.42 2.57 17.78
C GLY A 262 -8.40 3.39 17.01
N GLN A 263 -8.26 3.06 15.73
CA GLN A 263 -7.41 3.75 14.76
C GLN A 263 -8.10 3.75 13.41
N ILE A 264 -8.17 4.91 12.76
CA ILE A 264 -8.49 4.99 11.33
C ILE A 264 -7.18 4.72 10.58
N HIS A 265 -7.10 3.60 9.86
CA HIS A 265 -5.88 3.22 9.14
C HIS A 265 -6.16 2.16 8.09
N GLY A 266 -5.22 2.01 7.18
CA GLY A 266 -5.33 1.03 6.11
C GLY A 266 -5.26 -0.42 6.57
N ASP A 267 -5.55 -1.30 5.64
CA ASP A 267 -5.57 -2.75 5.84
C ASP A 267 -4.21 -3.33 6.25
N TRP A 268 -3.11 -2.66 5.94
CA TRP A 268 -1.75 -3.05 6.39
C TRP A 268 -1.57 -3.06 7.91
N ALA A 269 -2.45 -2.43 8.68
CA ALA A 269 -2.47 -2.57 10.13
C ALA A 269 -2.71 -4.03 10.57
N GLN A 270 -3.37 -4.85 9.75
CA GLN A 270 -3.58 -6.27 10.04
C GLN A 270 -2.28 -7.05 10.21
N GLY A 271 -1.22 -6.68 9.48
CA GLY A 271 0.10 -7.26 9.64
C GLY A 271 0.63 -7.12 11.08
N GLU A 272 0.44 -5.94 11.69
CA GLU A 272 0.84 -5.69 13.06
C GLU A 272 0.00 -6.47 14.09
N PHE A 273 -1.33 -6.54 13.90
CA PHE A 273 -2.21 -7.38 14.72
C PHE A 273 -1.79 -8.85 14.62
N SER A 274 -1.46 -9.33 13.42
CA SER A 274 -1.01 -10.71 13.19
C SER A 274 0.33 -11.01 13.89
N VAL A 275 1.30 -10.12 13.80
CA VAL A 275 2.60 -10.25 14.51
C VAL A 275 2.42 -10.29 16.01
N ALA A 276 1.48 -9.51 16.54
CA ALA A 276 1.14 -9.49 17.96
C ALA A 276 0.35 -10.74 18.41
N GLY A 277 -0.08 -11.60 17.48
CA GLY A 277 -0.92 -12.77 17.78
C GLY A 277 -2.38 -12.43 18.06
N SER A 278 -2.83 -11.22 17.74
CA SER A 278 -4.22 -10.80 17.93
C SER A 278 -5.14 -11.43 16.88
N VAL A 279 -6.33 -11.83 17.32
CA VAL A 279 -7.33 -12.55 16.51
C VAL A 279 -8.48 -11.62 16.15
N ALA A 280 -8.75 -11.45 14.85
CA ALA A 280 -9.89 -10.68 14.35
C ALA A 280 -11.21 -11.25 14.86
N GLY A 281 -12.13 -10.39 15.30
CA GLY A 281 -13.41 -10.79 15.89
C GLY A 281 -13.33 -11.19 17.36
N THR A 282 -12.13 -11.44 17.91
CA THR A 282 -11.92 -11.79 19.32
C THR A 282 -11.23 -10.68 20.09
N ASP A 283 -10.07 -10.21 19.59
CA ASP A 283 -9.26 -9.19 20.27
C ASP A 283 -9.51 -7.80 19.68
N TYR A 284 -9.88 -7.75 18.41
CA TYR A 284 -10.17 -6.51 17.70
C TYR A 284 -11.27 -6.70 16.65
N SER A 285 -11.92 -5.60 16.30
CA SER A 285 -12.87 -5.51 15.19
C SER A 285 -12.36 -4.55 14.12
N CYS A 286 -12.89 -4.70 12.92
CA CYS A 286 -12.62 -3.85 11.77
C CYS A 286 -13.93 -3.41 11.12
N LEU A 287 -14.05 -2.11 10.90
CA LEU A 287 -15.20 -1.51 10.24
C LEU A 287 -14.78 -0.89 8.91
N PRO A 288 -15.04 -1.55 7.77
CA PRO A 288 -14.80 -0.95 6.47
C PRO A 288 -15.72 0.27 6.27
N GLY A 289 -15.20 1.33 5.66
CA GLY A 289 -15.96 2.58 5.50
C GLY A 289 -16.50 3.14 6.81
N LEU A 290 -15.76 2.93 7.92
CA LEU A 290 -16.11 3.35 9.28
C LEU A 290 -17.48 2.78 9.77
N GLY A 291 -17.97 1.69 9.17
CA GLY A 291 -19.29 1.13 9.44
C GLY A 291 -20.47 1.95 8.88
N ASN A 292 -20.20 3.07 8.21
CA ASN A 292 -21.21 3.93 7.60
C ASN A 292 -21.52 3.52 6.16
N ARG A 293 -20.50 3.06 5.44
CA ARG A 293 -20.61 2.64 4.05
C ARG A 293 -19.58 1.55 3.75
N GLU A 294 -20.04 0.36 3.36
CA GLU A 294 -19.16 -0.73 2.96
C GLU A 294 -18.52 -0.45 1.59
N ILE A 295 -17.45 0.31 1.58
CA ILE A 295 -16.72 0.73 0.38
C ILE A 295 -15.23 0.67 0.66
N LEU A 296 -14.44 0.37 -0.38
CA LEU A 296 -12.98 0.41 -0.35
C LEU A 296 -12.47 1.33 -1.43
N ASP A 297 -11.34 1.99 -1.19
CA ASP A 297 -10.54 2.52 -2.28
C ASP A 297 -9.60 1.43 -2.82
N THR A 298 -9.20 1.58 -4.07
CA THR A 298 -8.32 0.64 -4.76
C THR A 298 -6.94 1.25 -5.01
N GLY A 299 -6.44 1.99 -4.03
CA GLY A 299 -5.04 2.37 -3.96
C GLY A 299 -4.16 1.13 -3.80
N GLY A 300 -2.87 1.30 -3.87
CA GLY A 300 -1.97 0.18 -3.61
C GLY A 300 -0.53 0.47 -3.97
N ASP A 301 0.29 -0.50 -3.65
CA ASP A 301 1.70 -0.50 -4.00
C ASP A 301 1.90 -1.15 -5.36
N ALA A 302 2.88 -0.62 -6.07
CA ALA A 302 3.40 -1.22 -7.29
C ALA A 302 4.92 -1.19 -7.29
N PHE A 303 5.53 -2.12 -8.01
CA PHE A 303 6.95 -2.07 -8.30
C PHE A 303 7.20 -1.48 -9.67
N TYR A 304 8.12 -0.54 -9.71
CA TYR A 304 8.68 0.07 -10.90
C TYR A 304 10.13 -0.38 -11.07
N PHE A 305 10.58 -0.43 -12.30
CA PHE A 305 11.87 -0.98 -12.67
C PHE A 305 12.65 0.08 -13.45
N PRO A 306 13.62 0.76 -12.81
CA PRO A 306 14.45 1.73 -13.52
C PRO A 306 15.25 1.05 -14.65
N VAL A 307 15.41 1.75 -15.76
CA VAL A 307 16.20 1.27 -16.91
C VAL A 307 17.64 0.99 -16.46
N GLN A 308 18.20 -0.14 -16.90
CA GLN A 308 19.55 -0.61 -16.62
C GLN A 308 20.29 -0.88 -17.92
N ASP A 309 21.61 -0.69 -17.91
CA ASP A 309 22.48 -1.00 -19.07
C ASP A 309 22.84 -2.49 -19.15
N ASP A 310 22.65 -3.25 -18.06
CA ASP A 310 22.97 -4.66 -17.96
C ASP A 310 21.75 -5.53 -18.31
N SER A 311 21.87 -6.34 -19.36
CA SER A 311 20.81 -7.22 -19.84
C SER A 311 20.42 -8.34 -18.86
N ASP A 312 21.34 -8.78 -17.98
CA ASP A 312 21.03 -9.79 -16.98
C ASP A 312 20.22 -9.18 -15.85
N VAL A 313 20.46 -7.91 -15.50
CA VAL A 313 19.64 -7.14 -14.56
C VAL A 313 18.26 -6.89 -15.16
N GLU A 314 18.15 -6.49 -16.44
CA GLU A 314 16.84 -6.32 -17.09
C GLU A 314 16.03 -7.63 -17.10
N ALA A 315 16.69 -8.76 -17.39
CA ALA A 315 16.03 -10.06 -17.35
C ALA A 315 15.50 -10.40 -15.93
N ALA A 316 16.30 -10.14 -14.89
CA ALA A 316 15.91 -10.33 -13.51
C ALA A 316 14.76 -9.38 -13.08
N GLN A 317 14.76 -8.13 -13.57
CA GLN A 317 13.65 -7.18 -13.38
C GLN A 317 12.34 -7.71 -13.96
N LYS A 318 12.37 -8.20 -15.21
CA LYS A 318 11.19 -8.78 -15.88
C LYS A 318 10.68 -10.04 -15.18
N GLU A 319 11.59 -10.88 -14.67
CA GLU A 319 11.23 -12.06 -13.89
C GLU A 319 10.57 -11.68 -12.56
N LEU A 320 11.13 -10.68 -11.85
CA LEU A 320 10.50 -10.17 -10.63
C LEU A 320 9.09 -9.58 -10.94
N ALA A 321 8.95 -8.80 -11.99
CA ALA A 321 7.67 -8.22 -12.39
C ALA A 321 6.60 -9.30 -12.62
N ALA A 322 6.92 -10.36 -13.36
CA ALA A 322 6.02 -11.49 -13.57
C ALA A 322 5.68 -12.24 -12.26
N LEU A 323 6.69 -12.41 -11.41
CA LEU A 323 6.56 -13.09 -10.12
C LEU A 323 5.60 -12.36 -9.16
N LEU A 324 5.69 -11.04 -9.08
CA LEU A 324 4.85 -10.20 -8.22
C LEU A 324 3.35 -10.39 -8.50
N VAL A 325 2.97 -10.61 -9.75
CA VAL A 325 1.57 -10.83 -10.17
C VAL A 325 1.18 -12.31 -10.11
N SER A 326 2.12 -13.23 -9.84
CA SER A 326 1.85 -14.66 -9.83
C SER A 326 0.89 -15.09 -8.69
N PRO A 327 0.04 -16.13 -8.88
CA PRO A 327 -0.93 -16.57 -7.87
C PRO A 327 -0.31 -16.86 -6.51
N ALA A 328 0.81 -17.58 -6.48
CA ALA A 328 1.44 -18.01 -5.24
C ALA A 328 1.99 -16.82 -4.42
N VAL A 329 2.61 -15.85 -5.09
CA VAL A 329 3.13 -14.64 -4.45
C VAL A 329 1.99 -13.76 -3.97
N GLN A 330 0.94 -13.60 -4.75
CA GLN A 330 -0.23 -12.81 -4.37
C GLN A 330 -0.89 -13.35 -3.10
N VAL A 331 -1.00 -14.67 -2.94
CA VAL A 331 -1.52 -15.29 -1.70
C VAL A 331 -0.55 -15.07 -0.54
N ALA A 332 0.73 -15.46 -0.72
CA ALA A 332 1.71 -15.44 0.37
C ALA A 332 1.95 -14.02 0.92
N PHE A 333 2.13 -13.05 0.03
CA PHE A 333 2.37 -11.65 0.39
C PHE A 333 1.16 -11.04 1.09
N ASN A 334 -0.03 -11.11 0.47
CA ASN A 334 -1.20 -10.42 0.99
C ASN A 334 -1.69 -10.99 2.32
N LEU A 335 -1.60 -12.30 2.55
CA LEU A 335 -1.90 -12.92 3.86
C LEU A 335 -0.99 -12.39 4.99
N LYS A 336 0.27 -12.02 4.69
CA LYS A 336 1.20 -11.44 5.66
C LYS A 336 1.01 -9.95 5.83
N LYS A 337 0.82 -9.23 4.71
CA LYS A 337 0.65 -7.77 4.67
C LYS A 337 -0.69 -7.33 5.26
N GLY A 338 -1.74 -8.15 5.11
CA GLY A 338 -3.11 -7.80 5.48
C GLY A 338 -3.87 -7.06 4.37
N SER A 339 -3.22 -6.78 3.24
CA SER A 339 -3.80 -6.15 2.07
C SER A 339 -4.61 -7.14 1.21
N LEU A 340 -5.35 -6.63 0.24
CA LEU A 340 -6.09 -7.48 -0.68
C LEU A 340 -5.26 -7.78 -1.94
N PRO A 341 -5.40 -8.99 -2.50
CA PRO A 341 -4.70 -9.35 -3.73
C PRO A 341 -5.29 -8.62 -4.94
N ILE A 342 -4.46 -8.43 -5.96
CA ILE A 342 -4.86 -7.85 -7.25
C ILE A 342 -5.51 -8.87 -8.20
N ARG A 343 -5.77 -10.09 -7.73
CA ARG A 343 -6.30 -11.21 -8.52
C ARG A 343 -7.51 -11.82 -7.83
N GLY A 344 -8.56 -12.10 -8.61
CA GLY A 344 -9.77 -12.77 -8.13
C GLY A 344 -9.78 -14.31 -8.33
N ASP A 345 -8.76 -14.86 -9.01
CA ASP A 345 -8.66 -16.29 -9.37
C ASP A 345 -7.78 -17.11 -8.44
N ILE A 346 -7.56 -16.64 -7.20
CA ILE A 346 -6.72 -17.26 -6.18
C ILE A 346 -7.53 -17.63 -4.93
N ASP A 347 -7.05 -18.62 -4.17
CA ASP A 347 -7.70 -19.05 -2.94
C ASP A 347 -7.22 -18.24 -1.72
N MET A 348 -8.10 -17.39 -1.20
CA MET A 348 -7.91 -16.60 0.01
C MET A 348 -8.78 -17.11 1.18
N SER A 349 -9.20 -18.37 1.17
CA SER A 349 -10.07 -18.96 2.22
C SER A 349 -9.44 -18.95 3.61
N THR A 350 -8.12 -18.90 3.71
CA THR A 350 -7.38 -18.83 4.98
C THR A 350 -7.22 -17.39 5.52
N ALA A 351 -7.69 -16.38 4.77
CA ALA A 351 -7.68 -15.00 5.23
C ALA A 351 -8.58 -14.81 6.46
N ASN A 352 -8.18 -13.89 7.35
CA ASN A 352 -8.94 -13.59 8.56
C ASN A 352 -10.27 -12.86 8.25
N ASP A 353 -11.14 -12.72 9.25
CA ASP A 353 -12.46 -12.09 9.10
C ASP A 353 -12.42 -10.69 8.48
N CYS A 354 -11.42 -9.88 8.80
CA CYS A 354 -11.29 -8.53 8.26
C CYS A 354 -10.92 -8.54 6.78
N MET A 355 -9.96 -9.39 6.37
CA MET A 355 -9.64 -9.58 4.95
C MET A 355 -10.84 -10.16 4.19
N GLN A 356 -11.59 -11.11 4.77
CA GLN A 356 -12.81 -11.67 4.16
C GLN A 356 -13.87 -10.60 3.91
N LYS A 357 -14.04 -9.62 4.84
CA LYS A 357 -14.91 -8.45 4.61
C LYS A 357 -14.44 -7.64 3.39
N GLY A 358 -13.14 -7.33 3.31
CA GLY A 358 -12.56 -6.62 2.18
C GLY A 358 -12.74 -7.35 0.86
N LEU A 359 -12.45 -8.65 0.81
CA LEU A 359 -12.64 -9.50 -0.37
C LEU A 359 -14.12 -9.51 -0.84
N LYS A 360 -15.07 -9.56 0.12
CA LYS A 360 -16.50 -9.50 -0.19
C LYS A 360 -16.91 -8.16 -0.80
N ILE A 361 -16.40 -7.05 -0.26
CA ILE A 361 -16.68 -5.69 -0.79
C ILE A 361 -16.09 -5.57 -2.20
N LEU A 362 -14.85 -6.02 -2.39
CA LEU A 362 -14.16 -6.03 -3.69
C LEU A 362 -14.95 -6.85 -4.73
N ALA A 363 -15.37 -8.05 -4.37
CA ALA A 363 -16.20 -8.91 -5.23
C ALA A 363 -17.56 -8.30 -5.56
N GLY A 364 -18.12 -7.48 -4.65
CA GLY A 364 -19.37 -6.73 -4.84
C GLY A 364 -19.22 -5.50 -5.75
N GLY A 365 -18.00 -5.10 -6.10
CA GLY A 365 -17.73 -3.93 -6.93
C GLY A 365 -17.91 -2.59 -6.20
N ASN A 366 -18.05 -2.59 -4.87
CA ASN A 366 -18.18 -1.37 -4.07
C ASN A 366 -16.81 -0.74 -3.81
N VAL A 367 -16.17 -0.25 -4.88
CA VAL A 367 -14.83 0.29 -4.87
C VAL A 367 -14.73 1.65 -5.53
N LEU A 368 -13.83 2.49 -5.03
CA LEU A 368 -13.45 3.77 -5.64
C LEU A 368 -11.98 3.72 -6.08
N PRO A 369 -11.60 4.45 -7.12
CA PRO A 369 -10.18 4.61 -7.45
C PRO A 369 -9.47 5.39 -6.33
N SER A 370 -8.14 5.17 -6.20
CA SER A 370 -7.34 5.98 -5.28
C SER A 370 -7.27 7.44 -5.70
N GLY A 371 -7.14 8.34 -4.71
CA GLY A 371 -6.82 9.74 -4.96
C GLY A 371 -5.51 9.93 -5.73
N ASP A 372 -4.53 9.06 -5.52
CA ASP A 372 -3.22 9.08 -6.22
C ASP A 372 -3.33 8.87 -7.75
N ILE A 373 -4.47 8.34 -8.23
CA ILE A 373 -4.76 8.20 -9.66
C ILE A 373 -5.41 9.46 -10.22
N LEU A 374 -6.22 10.14 -9.40
CA LEU A 374 -7.09 11.23 -9.82
C LEU A 374 -6.48 12.62 -9.59
N LEU A 375 -5.63 12.76 -8.58
CA LEU A 375 -5.02 14.03 -8.17
C LEU A 375 -3.54 14.03 -8.54
N SER A 376 -3.03 15.18 -8.99
CA SER A 376 -1.60 15.35 -9.17
C SER A 376 -0.85 15.29 -7.84
N PRO A 377 0.44 14.93 -7.85
CA PRO A 377 1.27 14.96 -6.66
C PRO A 377 1.28 16.32 -5.96
N ASP A 378 1.27 17.43 -6.73
CA ASP A 378 1.23 18.77 -6.18
C ASP A 378 -0.09 19.06 -5.44
N THR A 379 -1.23 18.77 -6.06
CA THR A 379 -2.55 18.90 -5.42
C THR A 379 -2.65 18.04 -4.16
N SER A 380 -2.18 16.79 -4.22
CA SER A 380 -2.17 15.88 -3.07
C SER A 380 -1.31 16.41 -1.93
N ASN A 381 -0.16 17.00 -2.23
CA ASN A 381 0.72 17.62 -1.22
C ASN A 381 0.04 18.83 -0.57
N GLN A 382 -0.57 19.74 -1.35
CA GLN A 382 -1.30 20.90 -0.82
C GLN A 382 -2.45 20.46 0.11
N ILE A 383 -3.19 19.40 -0.26
CA ILE A 383 -4.24 18.84 0.59
C ILE A 383 -3.64 18.29 1.90
N ASN A 384 -2.56 17.50 1.83
CA ASN A 384 -1.90 16.93 3.00
C ASN A 384 -1.34 18.02 3.94
N ASP A 385 -0.80 19.09 3.40
CA ASP A 385 -0.31 20.24 4.17
C ASP A 385 -1.45 20.94 4.91
N LEU A 386 -2.60 21.14 4.25
CA LEU A 386 -3.79 21.69 4.88
C LEU A 386 -4.30 20.78 6.01
N MET A 387 -4.37 19.44 5.77
CA MET A 387 -4.81 18.49 6.78
C MET A 387 -3.90 18.48 8.00
N THR A 388 -2.58 18.50 7.78
CA THR A 388 -1.56 18.54 8.83
C THR A 388 -1.65 19.85 9.63
N THR A 389 -1.84 20.99 8.94
CA THR A 389 -2.01 22.31 9.56
C THR A 389 -3.28 22.33 10.42
N PHE A 390 -4.42 21.89 9.88
CA PHE A 390 -5.67 21.82 10.62
C PHE A 390 -5.57 20.90 11.84
N TRP A 391 -4.91 19.77 11.70
CA TRP A 391 -4.75 18.79 12.79
C TRP A 391 -3.95 19.35 13.96
N SER A 392 -2.94 20.15 13.67
CA SER A 392 -2.04 20.74 14.67
C SER A 392 -2.55 22.06 15.24
N ASP A 393 -3.27 22.87 14.46
CA ASP A 393 -3.82 24.15 14.86
C ASP A 393 -5.25 24.03 15.39
N MET A 394 -5.38 23.84 16.71
CA MET A 394 -6.67 23.70 17.37
C MET A 394 -7.56 24.98 17.31
N TYR A 395 -7.02 26.11 16.83
CA TYR A 395 -7.77 27.36 16.66
C TYR A 395 -8.38 27.51 15.26
N MET A 396 -7.88 26.75 14.27
CA MET A 396 -8.46 26.76 12.93
C MET A 396 -9.84 26.11 12.98
N SER A 397 -10.87 26.82 12.51
CA SER A 397 -12.22 26.27 12.43
C SER A 397 -12.37 25.27 11.27
N ALA A 398 -13.34 24.37 11.36
CA ALA A 398 -13.66 23.44 10.26
C ALA A 398 -14.13 24.19 9.01
N GLU A 399 -14.86 25.30 9.18
CA GLU A 399 -15.33 26.17 8.10
C GLU A 399 -14.19 26.84 7.36
N ASP A 400 -13.20 27.40 8.08
CA ASP A 400 -12.02 28.02 7.47
C ASP A 400 -11.17 26.99 6.71
N ALA A 401 -11.00 25.81 7.28
CA ALA A 401 -10.27 24.71 6.63
C ALA A 401 -11.01 24.22 5.38
N GLN A 402 -12.33 24.07 5.42
CA GLN A 402 -13.14 23.72 4.27
C GLN A 402 -13.03 24.75 3.14
N ALA A 403 -13.05 26.05 3.49
CA ALA A 403 -12.90 27.10 2.50
C ALA A 403 -11.53 27.02 1.78
N LYS A 404 -10.45 26.76 2.54
CA LYS A 404 -9.10 26.54 1.96
C LYS A 404 -9.05 25.30 1.09
N TYR A 405 -9.68 24.20 1.52
CA TYR A 405 -9.79 22.98 0.74
C TYR A 405 -10.47 23.21 -0.61
N ALA A 406 -11.62 23.92 -0.60
CA ALA A 406 -12.31 24.28 -1.83
C ALA A 406 -11.45 25.13 -2.77
N MET A 407 -10.58 26.00 -2.24
CA MET A 407 -9.62 26.78 -3.05
C MET A 407 -8.55 25.89 -3.68
N ILE A 408 -8.02 24.89 -2.95
CA ILE A 408 -7.06 23.92 -3.50
C ILE A 408 -7.73 23.13 -4.63
N ILE A 409 -8.94 22.62 -4.42
CA ILE A 409 -9.69 21.88 -5.45
C ILE A 409 -9.97 22.77 -6.68
N ALA A 410 -10.26 24.05 -6.50
CA ALA A 410 -10.48 24.99 -7.62
C ALA A 410 -9.23 25.23 -8.47
N SER A 411 -8.04 25.01 -7.93
CA SER A 411 -6.75 25.17 -8.63
C SER A 411 -6.13 23.84 -9.06
N ALA A 412 -6.78 22.71 -8.75
CA ALA A 412 -6.29 21.37 -9.08
C ALA A 412 -6.35 21.09 -10.59
N ASP A 413 -5.36 20.31 -11.09
CA ASP A 413 -5.20 19.84 -12.45
C ASP A 413 -5.63 18.36 -12.63
#